data_49c4cef7f18caad91c0bb3e083459376
#
_entry.id   49c4cef7f18caad91c0bb3e083459376
#
_cell.length_a   1.000
_cell.length_b   1.000
_cell.length_c   1.000
_cell.angle_alpha   90.00
_cell.angle_beta   90.00
_cell.angle_gamma   90.00
#
_symmetry.space_group_name_H-M   'P 1'
#
loop_
_entity.id
_entity.type
_entity.pdbx_description
1 polymer ?
#
loop_
_entity_poly.entity_id
_entity_poly.type
_entity_poly.pdbx_seq_one_letter_code
_entity_poly.pdbx_strand_id
1 'polypeptide(L)'
;MAPHSPSELRKLVFELVPDEDDYPPVASEAIWGIRLGPSEYRLDNTPWYVYGASKGDVVTAVARDGELIAKCVVRQGGHSTLRVYAEGDARKAKVVREITRRGGVCSVSSKCSLFAVDIPPDVAFAAIDDYLSGAVEDGEVEYEDACLQHPGIDRERVLECLSLPTLADIVAK
;
A
#
# COMPACT_ATOMS: atom_id res chain seq x y z
N MET A 1 18.70 1.44 -13.62
CA MET A 1 18.76 1.77 -12.17
C MET A 1 19.74 0.82 -11.51
N ALA A 2 20.76 1.32 -10.87
CA ALA A 2 21.71 0.45 -10.16
C ALA A 2 20.98 -0.23 -8.99
N PRO A 3 21.23 -1.51 -8.69
CA PRO A 3 20.68 -2.15 -7.50
C PRO A 3 21.21 -1.40 -6.27
N HIS A 4 20.32 -1.00 -5.39
CA HIS A 4 20.69 -0.36 -4.13
C HIS A 4 21.54 -1.33 -3.30
N SER A 5 22.59 -0.81 -2.70
CA SER A 5 23.41 -1.61 -1.80
C SER A 5 22.55 -2.08 -0.62
N PRO A 6 22.70 -3.33 -0.17
CA PRO A 6 21.98 -3.82 1.01
C PRO A 6 22.16 -2.96 2.27
N SER A 7 23.22 -2.16 2.32
CA SER A 7 23.51 -1.21 3.41
C SER A 7 22.57 0.01 3.42
N GLU A 8 21.86 0.29 2.33
CA GLU A 8 20.93 1.43 2.23
C GLU A 8 19.50 1.07 2.63
N LEU A 9 19.14 -0.21 2.63
CA LEU A 9 17.83 -0.68 3.07
C LEU A 9 17.73 -0.63 4.58
N ARG A 10 16.59 -0.13 5.05
CA ARG A 10 16.21 -0.07 6.46
C ARG A 10 14.77 -0.55 6.63
N LYS A 11 14.53 -1.21 7.74
CA LYS A 11 13.19 -1.61 8.15
C LYS A 11 12.53 -0.45 8.87
N LEU A 12 11.39 -0.01 8.35
CA LEU A 12 10.57 1.05 8.94
C LEU A 12 9.34 0.43 9.58
N VAL A 13 9.01 0.83 10.77
CA VAL A 13 7.84 0.36 11.51
C VAL A 13 6.75 1.43 11.42
N PHE A 14 5.61 1.05 10.90
CA PHE A 14 4.37 1.84 10.88
C PHE A 14 3.48 1.35 12.01
N GLU A 15 3.21 2.22 12.96
CA GLU A 15 2.24 1.93 14.02
C GLU A 15 0.83 2.08 13.46
N LEU A 16 -0.01 1.08 13.70
CA LEU A 16 -1.38 1.01 13.18
C LEU A 16 -2.37 1.13 14.33
N VAL A 17 -3.47 1.82 14.08
CA VAL A 17 -4.57 1.93 15.03
C VAL A 17 -5.75 1.15 14.44
N PRO A 18 -6.16 0.06 15.05
CA PRO A 18 -7.36 -0.68 14.63
C PRO A 18 -8.61 0.23 14.70
N ASP A 19 -9.50 0.02 13.75
CA ASP A 19 -10.82 0.66 13.72
C ASP A 19 -11.81 -0.04 14.68
N GLU A 20 -13.10 0.32 14.58
CA GLU A 20 -14.17 -0.24 15.42
C GLU A 20 -14.40 -1.75 15.20
N ASP A 21 -13.96 -2.27 14.04
CA ASP A 21 -14.04 -3.69 13.66
C ASP A 21 -12.75 -4.47 13.95
N ASP A 22 -11.84 -3.89 14.73
CA ASP A 22 -10.48 -4.42 15.02
C ASP A 22 -9.63 -4.64 13.75
N TYR A 23 -9.82 -3.82 12.71
CA TYR A 23 -9.01 -3.83 11.50
C TYR A 23 -8.06 -2.61 11.45
N PRO A 24 -6.80 -2.78 11.09
CA PRO A 24 -6.14 -4.03 10.70
C PRO A 24 -5.86 -4.96 11.91
N PRO A 25 -5.74 -6.27 11.68
CA PRO A 25 -5.59 -7.27 12.76
C PRO A 25 -4.17 -7.28 13.37
N VAL A 26 -3.40 -6.23 13.17
CA VAL A 26 -2.01 -6.06 13.63
C VAL A 26 -1.80 -4.64 14.15
N ALA A 27 -0.96 -4.50 15.17
CA ALA A 27 -0.65 -3.20 15.77
C ALA A 27 0.45 -2.43 15.02
N SER A 28 1.16 -3.09 14.12
CA SER A 28 2.22 -2.45 13.31
C SER A 28 2.49 -3.25 12.04
N GLU A 29 3.02 -2.55 11.04
CA GLU A 29 3.53 -3.13 9.81
C GLU A 29 4.96 -2.67 9.58
N ALA A 30 5.84 -3.58 9.17
CA ALA A 30 7.21 -3.27 8.81
C ALA A 30 7.37 -3.22 7.30
N ILE A 31 7.89 -2.10 6.80
CA ILE A 31 8.12 -1.86 5.38
C ILE A 31 9.60 -1.53 5.15
N TRP A 32 10.18 -2.08 4.11
CA TRP A 32 11.53 -1.73 3.71
C TRP A 32 11.57 -0.34 3.07
N GLY A 33 12.53 0.47 3.48
CA GLY A 33 12.79 1.79 2.93
C GLY A 33 14.26 1.96 2.56
N ILE A 34 14.47 2.68 1.47
CA ILE A 34 15.81 3.08 1.02
C ILE A 34 16.13 4.43 1.65
N ARG A 35 17.21 4.50 2.40
CA ARG A 35 17.63 5.74 3.05
C ARG A 35 18.03 6.79 2.03
N LEU A 36 17.42 7.97 2.10
CA LEU A 36 17.72 9.12 1.25
C LEU A 36 18.45 10.24 2.00
N GLY A 37 18.30 10.30 3.31
CA GLY A 37 18.85 11.35 4.15
C GLY A 37 18.87 10.94 5.63
N PRO A 38 19.13 11.88 6.53
CA PRO A 38 19.23 11.57 7.97
C PRO A 38 17.97 10.94 8.56
N SER A 39 16.77 11.37 8.08
CA SER A 39 15.48 10.91 8.58
C SER A 39 14.49 10.58 7.47
N GLU A 40 14.91 10.57 6.21
CA GLU A 40 14.05 10.34 5.03
C GLU A 40 14.35 9.00 4.37
N TYR A 41 13.28 8.28 4.03
CA TYR A 41 13.33 6.95 3.44
C TYR A 41 12.28 6.82 2.35
N ARG A 42 12.66 6.26 1.19
CA ARG A 42 11.72 5.90 0.13
C ARG A 42 11.24 4.47 0.32
N LEU A 43 9.93 4.27 0.38
CA LEU A 43 9.33 2.95 0.54
C LEU A 43 9.65 2.05 -0.67
N ASP A 44 10.16 0.86 -0.40
CA ASP A 44 10.63 -0.09 -1.41
C ASP A 44 9.64 -1.24 -1.67
N ASN A 45 8.68 -1.43 -0.78
CA ASN A 45 7.62 -2.42 -0.97
C ASN A 45 6.23 -1.84 -0.69
N THR A 46 5.20 -2.53 -1.17
CA THR A 46 3.81 -2.12 -1.07
C THR A 46 3.29 -2.37 0.34
N PRO A 47 2.67 -1.36 0.99
CA PRO A 47 2.01 -1.56 2.27
C PRO A 47 0.82 -2.52 2.17
N TRP A 48 0.64 -3.36 3.21
CA TRP A 48 -0.49 -4.27 3.33
C TRP A 48 -1.63 -3.69 4.15
N TYR A 49 -1.32 -2.95 5.19
CA TYR A 49 -2.31 -2.43 6.13
C TYR A 49 -2.25 -0.91 6.30
N VAL A 50 -1.13 -0.28 5.96
CA VAL A 50 -1.00 1.18 6.05
C VAL A 50 -1.90 1.85 5.02
N TYR A 51 -2.69 2.82 5.45
CA TYR A 51 -3.44 3.72 4.57
C TYR A 51 -2.68 5.02 4.34
N GLY A 52 -2.88 5.64 3.19
CA GLY A 52 -2.30 6.94 2.86
C GLY A 52 -0.82 6.90 2.46
N ALA A 53 -0.23 5.72 2.30
CA ALA A 53 1.13 5.55 1.80
C ALA A 53 1.20 4.45 0.74
N SER A 54 2.05 4.64 -0.24
CA SER A 54 2.30 3.71 -1.33
C SER A 54 3.79 3.46 -1.52
N LYS A 55 4.14 2.40 -2.21
CA LYS A 55 5.51 2.18 -2.70
C LYS A 55 6.02 3.43 -3.43
N GLY A 56 7.27 3.77 -3.23
CA GLY A 56 7.88 4.95 -3.85
C GLY A 56 7.69 6.25 -3.07
N ASP A 57 6.78 6.30 -2.11
CA ASP A 57 6.62 7.47 -1.25
C ASP A 57 7.86 7.67 -0.38
N VAL A 58 8.19 8.92 -0.12
CA VAL A 58 9.23 9.29 0.84
C VAL A 58 8.58 9.63 2.17
N VAL A 59 9.00 8.92 3.20
CA VAL A 59 8.52 9.10 4.57
C VAL A 59 9.64 9.56 5.48
N THR A 60 9.28 10.28 6.53
CA THR A 60 10.20 10.52 7.65
C THR A 60 10.09 9.40 8.66
N ALA A 61 11.20 9.09 9.33
CA ALA A 61 11.23 8.15 10.44
C ALA A 61 12.16 8.65 11.54
N VAL A 62 11.84 8.27 12.78
CA VAL A 62 12.65 8.56 13.96
C VAL A 62 13.05 7.27 14.65
N ALA A 63 14.24 7.27 15.22
CA ALA A 63 14.71 6.14 16.02
C ALA A 63 14.00 6.14 17.38
N ARG A 64 13.45 4.99 17.78
CA ARG A 64 12.86 4.74 19.09
C ARG A 64 13.08 3.26 19.45
N ASP A 65 13.72 3.03 20.58
CA ASP A 65 13.97 1.68 21.11
C ASP A 65 14.66 0.72 20.13
N GLY A 66 15.57 1.25 19.29
CA GLY A 66 16.30 0.47 18.30
C GLY A 66 15.57 0.26 16.96
N GLU A 67 14.36 0.78 16.83
CA GLU A 67 13.56 0.72 15.62
C GLU A 67 13.45 2.10 14.95
N LEU A 68 13.19 2.12 13.64
CA LEU A 68 12.85 3.33 12.90
C LEU A 68 11.33 3.41 12.76
N ILE A 69 10.72 4.35 13.48
CA ILE A 69 9.27 4.55 13.47
C ILE A 69 8.93 5.57 12.40
N ALA A 70 8.16 5.15 11.39
CA ALA A 70 7.66 6.02 10.34
C ALA A 70 6.70 7.06 10.92
N LYS A 71 6.79 8.31 10.43
CA LYS A 71 6.03 9.43 10.97
C LYS A 71 5.05 10.04 9.97
N CYS A 72 5.51 10.44 8.80
CA CYS A 72 4.63 11.02 7.79
C CYS A 72 5.20 10.85 6.38
N VAL A 73 4.31 10.89 5.40
CA VAL A 73 4.67 10.99 3.99
C VAL A 73 5.01 12.46 3.70
N VAL A 74 6.23 12.70 3.23
CA VAL A 74 6.69 14.06 2.86
C VAL A 74 6.71 14.28 1.36
N ARG A 75 6.71 13.20 0.57
CA ARG A 75 6.64 13.26 -0.89
C ARG A 75 6.01 12.00 -1.44
N GLN A 76 5.00 12.15 -2.27
CA GLN A 76 4.35 11.03 -2.96
C GLN A 76 5.19 10.56 -4.16
N GLY A 77 5.21 9.25 -4.38
CA GLY A 77 5.92 8.61 -5.50
C GLY A 77 5.08 8.41 -6.75
N GLY A 78 3.78 8.68 -6.69
CA GLY A 78 2.85 8.51 -7.80
C GLY A 78 2.24 7.11 -7.95
N HIS A 79 2.58 6.17 -7.09
CA HIS A 79 1.95 4.84 -7.04
C HIS A 79 0.59 4.90 -6.37
N SER A 80 -0.34 4.05 -6.80
CA SER A 80 -1.58 3.79 -6.04
C SER A 80 -1.56 2.39 -5.46
N THR A 81 -2.17 2.22 -4.30
CA THR A 81 -2.24 0.94 -3.59
C THR A 81 -3.70 0.56 -3.38
N LEU A 82 -4.06 -0.64 -3.82
CA LEU A 82 -5.35 -1.27 -3.54
C LEU A 82 -5.13 -2.52 -2.69
N ARG A 83 -6.18 -2.94 -1.98
CA ARG A 83 -6.23 -4.25 -1.31
C ARG A 83 -7.35 -5.05 -1.90
N VAL A 84 -7.07 -6.30 -2.22
CA VAL A 84 -8.02 -7.20 -2.87
C VAL A 84 -8.19 -8.45 -2.01
N TYR A 85 -9.43 -8.81 -1.77
CA TYR A 85 -9.81 -10.07 -1.14
C TYR A 85 -10.41 -10.99 -2.21
N ALA A 86 -9.79 -12.14 -2.41
CA ALA A 86 -10.25 -13.18 -3.34
C ALA A 86 -10.22 -14.54 -2.65
N GLU A 87 -11.39 -15.08 -2.34
CA GLU A 87 -11.51 -16.33 -1.61
C GLU A 87 -11.14 -17.55 -2.48
N GLY A 88 -10.25 -18.39 -1.95
CA GLY A 88 -9.79 -19.61 -2.61
C GLY A 88 -8.60 -19.38 -3.55
N ASP A 89 -7.69 -20.36 -3.54
CA ASP A 89 -6.41 -20.26 -4.26
C ASP A 89 -6.57 -20.10 -5.78
N ALA A 90 -7.52 -20.80 -6.39
CA ALA A 90 -7.77 -20.74 -7.84
C ALA A 90 -8.28 -19.36 -8.26
N ARG A 91 -9.21 -18.77 -7.48
CA ARG A 91 -9.75 -17.44 -7.74
C ARG A 91 -8.67 -16.38 -7.54
N LYS A 92 -7.95 -16.44 -6.42
CA LYS A 92 -6.82 -15.54 -6.15
C LYS A 92 -5.79 -15.58 -7.26
N ALA A 93 -5.37 -16.77 -7.70
CA ALA A 93 -4.43 -16.92 -8.81
C ALA A 93 -4.93 -16.33 -10.13
N LYS A 94 -6.23 -16.48 -10.45
CA LYS A 94 -6.86 -15.86 -11.62
C LYS A 94 -6.78 -14.34 -11.54
N VAL A 95 -7.18 -13.76 -10.41
CA VAL A 95 -7.23 -12.31 -10.21
C VAL A 95 -5.83 -11.71 -10.23
N VAL A 96 -4.86 -12.32 -9.56
CA VAL A 96 -3.46 -11.90 -9.59
C VAL A 96 -2.90 -11.89 -11.01
N ARG A 97 -3.17 -12.93 -11.80
CA ARG A 97 -2.74 -13.01 -13.21
C ARG A 97 -3.35 -11.89 -14.05
N GLU A 98 -4.65 -11.60 -13.86
CA GLU A 98 -5.34 -10.55 -14.60
C GLU A 98 -4.84 -9.13 -14.23
N ILE A 99 -4.56 -8.88 -12.97
CA ILE A 99 -3.96 -7.62 -12.50
C ILE A 99 -2.53 -7.48 -13.06
N THR A 100 -1.73 -8.54 -12.99
CA THR A 100 -0.34 -8.55 -13.49
C THR A 100 -0.29 -8.29 -14.99
N ARG A 101 -1.21 -8.89 -15.76
CA ARG A 101 -1.31 -8.66 -17.20
C ARG A 101 -1.61 -7.19 -17.56
N ARG A 102 -2.25 -6.46 -16.64
CA ARG A 102 -2.56 -5.02 -16.78
C ARG A 102 -1.46 -4.10 -16.22
N GLY A 103 -0.35 -4.67 -15.77
CA GLY A 103 0.79 -3.91 -15.26
C GLY A 103 0.82 -3.71 -13.75
N GLY A 104 -0.16 -4.19 -13.00
CA GLY A 104 -0.14 -4.16 -11.55
C GLY A 104 0.86 -5.16 -10.97
N VAL A 105 1.33 -4.89 -9.77
CA VAL A 105 2.24 -5.77 -9.02
C VAL A 105 1.54 -6.23 -7.74
N CYS A 106 1.33 -7.54 -7.61
CA CYS A 106 0.63 -8.12 -6.48
C CYS A 106 1.61 -8.67 -5.44
N SER A 107 1.41 -8.28 -4.18
CA SER A 107 2.09 -8.87 -3.02
C SER A 107 1.14 -9.86 -2.37
N VAL A 108 1.42 -11.15 -2.52
CA VAL A 108 0.54 -12.24 -2.09
C VAL A 108 1.15 -13.08 -0.98
N SER A 109 0.28 -13.68 -0.16
CA SER A 109 0.65 -14.68 0.83
C SER A 109 -0.18 -15.95 0.61
N SER A 110 0.43 -17.12 0.80
CA SER A 110 -0.29 -18.40 0.77
C SER A 110 -1.23 -18.60 1.98
N LYS A 111 -1.07 -17.77 3.01
CA LYS A 111 -1.81 -17.90 4.28
C LYS A 111 -3.08 -17.07 4.35
N CYS A 112 -3.33 -16.20 3.34
CA CYS A 112 -4.44 -15.25 3.43
C CYS A 112 -5.03 -14.96 2.05
N SER A 113 -6.34 -14.74 2.00
CA SER A 113 -7.06 -14.39 0.78
C SER A 113 -6.93 -12.91 0.40
N LEU A 114 -6.51 -12.07 1.35
CA LEU A 114 -6.18 -10.67 1.12
C LEU A 114 -4.79 -10.55 0.49
N PHE A 115 -4.64 -9.63 -0.45
CA PHE A 115 -3.35 -9.26 -1.00
C PHE A 115 -3.30 -7.77 -1.37
N ALA A 116 -2.11 -7.21 -1.39
CA ALA A 116 -1.88 -5.83 -1.77
C ALA A 116 -1.53 -5.73 -3.25
N VAL A 117 -2.02 -4.67 -3.89
CA VAL A 117 -1.77 -4.36 -5.30
C VAL A 117 -1.10 -3.01 -5.39
N ASP A 118 0.08 -2.98 -5.99
CA ASP A 118 0.77 -1.76 -6.40
C ASP A 118 0.44 -1.47 -7.86
N ILE A 119 -0.03 -0.25 -8.13
CA ILE A 119 -0.21 0.28 -9.47
C ILE A 119 0.89 1.32 -9.71
N PRO A 120 1.93 0.99 -10.52
CA PRO A 120 3.00 1.92 -10.82
C PRO A 120 2.50 3.19 -11.54
N PRO A 121 3.22 4.31 -11.44
CA PRO A 121 2.80 5.60 -12.02
C PRO A 121 2.61 5.59 -13.54
N ASP A 122 3.29 4.70 -14.24
CA ASP A 122 3.22 4.54 -15.71
C ASP A 122 2.13 3.55 -16.18
N VAL A 123 1.42 2.94 -15.23
CA VAL A 123 0.29 2.04 -15.51
C VAL A 123 -1.03 2.80 -15.36
N ALA A 124 -1.94 2.62 -16.31
CA ALA A 124 -3.26 3.24 -16.25
C ALA A 124 -4.07 2.67 -15.07
N PHE A 125 -4.41 3.50 -14.10
CA PHE A 125 -5.23 3.11 -12.94
C PHE A 125 -6.54 2.46 -13.36
N ALA A 126 -7.25 3.05 -14.32
CA ALA A 126 -8.53 2.56 -14.83
C ALA A 126 -8.45 1.12 -15.38
N ALA A 127 -7.32 0.72 -15.94
CA ALA A 127 -7.17 -0.63 -16.49
C ALA A 127 -7.31 -1.73 -15.42
N ILE A 128 -6.92 -1.43 -14.20
CA ILE A 128 -7.02 -2.35 -13.05
C ILE A 128 -8.34 -2.12 -12.31
N ASP A 129 -8.71 -0.87 -12.09
CA ASP A 129 -9.93 -0.49 -11.39
C ASP A 129 -11.20 -0.99 -12.10
N ASP A 130 -11.30 -0.83 -13.42
CA ASP A 130 -12.43 -1.32 -14.21
C ASP A 130 -12.52 -2.86 -14.17
N TYR A 131 -11.38 -3.55 -14.22
CA TYR A 131 -11.35 -5.01 -14.07
C TYR A 131 -11.84 -5.44 -12.68
N LEU A 132 -11.36 -4.81 -11.63
CA LEU A 132 -11.78 -5.14 -10.25
C LEU A 132 -13.25 -4.82 -10.01
N SER A 133 -13.74 -3.70 -10.53
CA SER A 133 -15.16 -3.34 -10.45
C SER A 133 -16.05 -4.40 -11.09
N GLY A 134 -15.69 -4.88 -12.28
CA GLY A 134 -16.38 -5.99 -12.94
C GLY A 134 -16.31 -7.28 -12.13
N ALA A 135 -15.17 -7.61 -11.55
CA ALA A 135 -15.00 -8.80 -10.70
C ALA A 135 -15.82 -8.72 -9.40
N VAL A 136 -16.05 -7.52 -8.85
CA VAL A 136 -16.98 -7.29 -7.72
C VAL A 136 -18.42 -7.56 -8.14
N GLU A 137 -18.85 -7.04 -9.29
CA GLU A 137 -20.19 -7.29 -9.83
C GLU A 137 -20.46 -8.78 -10.06
N ASP A 138 -19.44 -9.52 -10.48
CA ASP A 138 -19.51 -10.97 -10.66
C ASP A 138 -19.39 -11.77 -9.35
N GLY A 139 -19.20 -11.11 -8.21
CA GLY A 139 -19.03 -11.74 -6.90
C GLY A 139 -17.71 -12.50 -6.74
N GLU A 140 -16.70 -12.18 -7.53
CA GLU A 140 -15.40 -12.85 -7.51
C GLU A 140 -14.45 -12.29 -6.47
N VAL A 141 -14.52 -10.97 -6.18
CA VAL A 141 -13.62 -10.26 -5.27
C VAL A 141 -14.34 -9.18 -4.49
N GLU A 142 -13.72 -8.75 -3.41
CA GLU A 142 -13.92 -7.45 -2.78
C GLU A 142 -12.61 -6.68 -2.85
N TYR A 143 -12.64 -5.37 -2.95
CA TYR A 143 -11.42 -4.57 -2.89
C TYR A 143 -11.67 -3.19 -2.28
N GLU A 144 -10.60 -2.60 -1.77
CA GLU A 144 -10.61 -1.28 -1.17
C GLU A 144 -9.44 -0.43 -1.64
N ASP A 145 -9.63 0.87 -1.58
CA ASP A 145 -8.58 1.86 -1.80
C ASP A 145 -7.75 2.03 -0.53
N ALA A 146 -6.44 1.93 -0.65
CA ALA A 146 -5.52 2.17 0.45
C ALA A 146 -4.75 3.49 0.31
N CYS A 147 -4.36 3.82 -0.92
CA CYS A 147 -3.72 5.09 -1.25
C CYS A 147 -3.85 5.34 -2.75
N LEU A 148 -4.44 6.45 -3.13
CA LEU A 148 -4.69 6.79 -4.54
C LEU A 148 -3.88 8.03 -4.94
N GLN A 149 -2.96 7.87 -5.90
CA GLN A 149 -2.07 8.95 -6.34
C GLN A 149 -2.09 9.18 -7.86
N HIS A 150 -2.79 8.35 -8.63
CA HIS A 150 -2.89 8.52 -10.08
C HIS A 150 -3.73 9.74 -10.44
N PRO A 151 -3.35 10.47 -11.50
CA PRO A 151 -4.16 11.57 -12.01
C PRO A 151 -5.48 11.04 -12.59
N GLY A 152 -6.54 11.87 -12.56
CA GLY A 152 -7.83 11.55 -13.15
C GLY A 152 -8.76 10.70 -12.28
N ILE A 153 -8.34 10.28 -11.09
CA ILE A 153 -9.21 9.63 -10.12
C ILE A 153 -10.14 10.69 -9.52
N ASP A 154 -11.40 10.31 -9.30
CA ASP A 154 -12.38 11.18 -8.67
C ASP A 154 -11.90 11.72 -7.32
N ARG A 155 -12.06 13.03 -7.12
CA ARG A 155 -11.54 13.72 -5.93
C ARG A 155 -12.21 13.24 -4.64
N GLU A 156 -13.49 12.93 -4.67
CA GLU A 156 -14.20 12.45 -3.49
C GLU A 156 -13.67 11.09 -3.07
N ARG A 157 -13.42 10.20 -4.03
CA ARG A 157 -12.81 8.90 -3.80
C ARG A 157 -11.39 9.03 -3.19
N VAL A 158 -10.58 9.96 -3.69
CA VAL A 158 -9.25 10.23 -3.11
C VAL A 158 -9.37 10.75 -1.68
N LEU A 159 -10.34 11.61 -1.39
CA LEU A 159 -10.57 12.16 -0.05
C LEU A 159 -11.08 11.10 0.93
N GLU A 160 -11.91 10.17 0.50
CA GLU A 160 -12.33 9.02 1.33
C GLU A 160 -11.12 8.18 1.75
N CYS A 161 -10.20 7.92 0.84
CA CYS A 161 -8.95 7.23 1.15
C CYS A 161 -8.10 7.98 2.18
N LEU A 162 -8.03 9.32 2.10
CA LEU A 162 -7.33 10.16 3.06
C LEU A 162 -8.06 10.29 4.41
N SER A 163 -9.38 10.07 4.45
CA SER A 163 -10.16 10.09 5.70
C SER A 163 -9.94 8.85 6.58
N LEU A 164 -9.36 7.80 6.01
CA LEU A 164 -8.92 6.63 6.77
C LEU A 164 -7.73 7.01 7.66
N PRO A 165 -7.46 6.26 8.75
CA PRO A 165 -6.32 6.55 9.61
C PRO A 165 -5.03 6.67 8.81
N THR A 166 -4.47 7.87 8.75
CA THR A 166 -3.23 8.16 8.04
C THR A 166 -2.06 8.18 9.02
N LEU A 167 -0.84 8.14 8.49
CA LEU A 167 0.36 8.34 9.32
C LEU A 167 0.30 9.65 10.11
N ALA A 168 -0.30 10.71 9.54
CA ALA A 168 -0.49 11.98 10.22
C ALA A 168 -1.45 11.86 11.42
N ASP A 169 -2.51 11.08 11.30
CA ASP A 169 -3.48 10.85 12.38
C ASP A 169 -2.88 10.04 13.52
N ILE A 170 -2.00 9.11 13.20
CA ILE A 170 -1.28 8.29 14.19
C ILE A 170 -0.27 9.12 14.97
N VAL A 171 0.36 10.09 14.32
CA VAL A 171 1.40 10.95 14.93
C VAL A 171 0.81 12.08 15.78
N ALA A 172 -0.41 12.53 15.50
CA ALA A 172 -1.08 13.60 16.23
C ALA A 172 -1.62 13.19 17.62
N LYS A 173 -1.56 11.91 17.98
CA LYS A 173 -1.93 11.35 19.31
C LYS A 173 -0.70 10.98 20.10
#